data_0dd0ceaebfc7eda342630eb87f9d0fb0
#
_entry.id   0dd0ceaebfc7eda342630eb87f9d0fb0
#
_cell.length_a   1.000
_cell.length_b   1.000
_cell.length_c   1.000
_cell.angle_alpha   90.00
_cell.angle_beta   90.00
_cell.angle_gamma   90.00
#
_symmetry.space_group_name_H-M   'P 1'
#
loop_
_entity.id
_entity.type
_entity.pdbx_description
1 polymer ?
#
loop_
_entity_poly.entity_id
_entity_poly.type
_entity_poly.pdbx_seq_one_letter_code
_entity_poly.pdbx_strand_id
1 'polypeptide(L)'
;CLVGSEMCIRDRTEEDFRPVVRIDAPMPIGYITETLLSEIEQMEPFGVGNPKPIFAEQHFRILSGRKFGVEGTVLKLQVQNDVGNRIGAVCFRRTEEFEQFVIAEWGEAELKRMYEGRENLLDIAFTYYPSVNEYNGRRELQIQIAGWCRIPR
;
A
#
# COMPACT_ATOMS: atom_id res chain seq x y z
N CYS A 1 -1.11 -4.98 -13.96
CA CYS A 1 -0.82 -5.69 -15.20
C CYS A 1 -0.86 -7.18 -15.02
N LEU A 2 -1.75 -7.80 -15.71
CA LEU A 2 -1.87 -9.25 -15.73
C LEU A 2 -0.98 -9.82 -16.81
N VAL A 3 0.02 -10.59 -16.43
CA VAL A 3 0.82 -11.33 -17.40
C VAL A 3 0.56 -12.79 -17.16
N GLY A 4 -0.23 -13.35 -18.01
CA GLY A 4 -0.56 -14.76 -17.93
C GLY A 4 -0.01 -15.62 -19.02
N SER A 5 0.91 -15.18 -19.87
CA SER A 5 1.36 -16.04 -20.95
C SER A 5 2.87 -16.06 -21.13
N GLU A 6 3.37 -17.24 -21.33
CA GLU A 6 4.77 -17.54 -21.66
C GLU A 6 5.23 -17.01 -23.03
N MET A 7 4.34 -16.40 -23.78
CA MET A 7 4.64 -15.91 -25.12
C MET A 7 5.33 -14.56 -25.19
N CYS A 8 5.52 -13.88 -24.07
CA CYS A 8 6.14 -12.55 -24.02
C CYS A 8 7.68 -12.58 -23.99
N ILE A 9 8.31 -13.72 -24.25
CA ILE A 9 9.76 -13.87 -24.14
C ILE A 9 10.52 -13.28 -25.35
N ARG A 10 9.85 -12.96 -26.44
CA ARG A 10 10.52 -12.61 -27.70
C ARG A 10 10.85 -11.14 -27.91
N ASP A 11 10.17 -10.22 -27.23
CA ASP A 11 10.40 -8.78 -27.35
C ASP A 11 10.51 -8.14 -25.98
N ARG A 12 11.64 -8.36 -25.32
CA ARG A 12 11.92 -7.74 -24.03
C ARG A 12 12.36 -6.30 -24.23
N THR A 13 11.45 -5.38 -24.00
CA THR A 13 11.77 -3.96 -23.86
C THR A 13 12.11 -3.64 -22.41
N GLU A 14 12.70 -2.49 -22.13
CA GLU A 14 12.97 -2.05 -20.75
C GLU A 14 11.73 -2.05 -19.85
N GLU A 15 10.55 -1.97 -20.44
CA GLU A 15 9.28 -2.08 -19.73
C GLU A 15 9.02 -3.50 -19.18
N ASP A 16 9.62 -4.52 -19.78
CA ASP A 16 9.46 -5.91 -19.35
C ASP A 16 10.20 -6.24 -18.05
N PHE A 17 11.09 -5.35 -17.60
CA PHE A 17 11.82 -5.49 -16.34
C PHE A 17 11.10 -4.85 -15.15
N ARG A 18 9.91 -4.29 -15.35
CA ARG A 18 9.12 -3.78 -14.23
C ARG A 18 8.66 -4.94 -13.35
N PRO A 19 8.90 -4.87 -12.04
CA PRO A 19 8.45 -5.95 -11.16
C PRO A 19 6.93 -6.07 -11.23
N VAL A 20 6.47 -7.23 -11.65
CA VAL A 20 5.04 -7.55 -11.69
C VAL A 20 4.63 -8.01 -10.31
N VAL A 21 3.78 -7.24 -9.64
CA VAL A 21 3.20 -7.65 -8.36
C VAL A 21 1.93 -8.43 -8.65
N ARG A 22 1.92 -9.67 -8.23
CA ARG A 22 0.71 -10.50 -8.33
C ARG A 22 -0.24 -10.12 -7.21
N ILE A 23 -1.42 -9.70 -7.58
CA ILE A 23 -2.50 -9.32 -6.67
C ILE A 23 -3.51 -10.47 -6.65
N ASP A 24 -3.92 -10.91 -5.46
CA ASP A 24 -4.94 -11.95 -5.34
C ASP A 24 -6.33 -11.43 -5.66
N ALA A 25 -6.65 -10.22 -5.18
CA ALA A 25 -7.89 -9.56 -5.53
C ALA A 25 -7.80 -8.04 -5.36
N PRO A 26 -8.47 -7.27 -6.23
CA PRO A 26 -8.74 -5.88 -5.93
C PRO A 26 -9.75 -5.80 -4.78
N MET A 27 -9.46 -5.00 -3.78
CA MET A 27 -10.37 -4.86 -2.64
C MET A 27 -10.31 -3.45 -2.08
N PRO A 28 -11.44 -2.71 -2.13
CA PRO A 28 -11.56 -1.43 -1.45
C PRO A 28 -11.42 -1.58 0.07
N ILE A 29 -10.80 -0.61 0.71
CA ILE A 29 -10.58 -0.64 2.16
C ILE A 29 -11.86 -0.71 2.98
N GLY A 30 -13.00 -0.30 2.41
CA GLY A 30 -14.29 -0.41 3.08
C GLY A 30 -14.73 -1.85 3.35
N TYR A 31 -14.14 -2.83 2.67
CA TYR A 31 -14.42 -4.25 2.90
C TYR A 31 -13.54 -4.88 4.00
N ILE A 32 -12.55 -4.15 4.51
CA ILE A 32 -11.69 -4.64 5.58
C ILE A 32 -12.48 -4.63 6.89
N THR A 33 -12.67 -5.81 7.47
CA THR A 33 -13.36 -6.02 8.73
C THR A 33 -12.56 -6.97 9.61
N GLU A 34 -12.87 -7.01 10.90
CA GLU A 34 -12.27 -8.00 11.80
C GLU A 34 -12.62 -9.43 11.40
N THR A 35 -13.82 -9.62 10.84
CA THR A 35 -14.24 -10.94 10.32
C THR A 35 -13.34 -11.36 9.16
N LEU A 36 -13.06 -10.47 8.21
CA LEU A 36 -12.14 -10.76 7.10
C LEU A 36 -10.75 -11.12 7.60
N LEU A 37 -10.23 -10.37 8.58
CA LEU A 37 -8.92 -10.66 9.18
C LEU A 37 -8.89 -12.03 9.85
N SER A 38 -9.94 -12.38 10.57
CA SER A 38 -10.07 -13.69 11.19
C SER A 38 -10.08 -14.82 10.15
N GLU A 39 -10.77 -14.62 9.05
CA GLU A 39 -10.78 -15.59 7.94
C GLU A 39 -9.41 -15.75 7.30
N ILE A 40 -8.68 -14.66 7.13
CA ILE A 40 -7.30 -14.71 6.61
C ILE A 40 -6.39 -15.44 7.58
N GLU A 41 -6.50 -15.19 8.89
CA GLU A 41 -5.73 -15.87 9.93
C GLU A 41 -5.96 -17.39 9.91
N GLN A 42 -7.16 -17.85 9.58
CA GLN A 42 -7.46 -19.28 9.45
C GLN A 42 -6.71 -19.95 8.29
N MET A 43 -6.20 -19.17 7.34
CA MET A 43 -5.39 -19.69 6.24
C MET A 43 -3.92 -19.90 6.61
N GLU A 44 -3.50 -19.47 7.79
CA GLU A 44 -2.13 -19.67 8.28
C GLU A 44 -1.82 -21.17 8.52
N PRO A 45 -0.56 -21.60 8.44
CA PRO A 45 0.64 -20.79 8.24
C PRO A 45 0.90 -20.42 6.78
N PHE A 46 1.39 -19.20 6.57
CA PHE A 46 1.79 -18.73 5.26
C PHE A 46 3.22 -19.13 4.92
N GLY A 47 3.49 -19.44 3.67
CA GLY A 47 4.79 -19.85 3.20
C GLY A 47 4.80 -20.07 1.68
N VAL A 48 5.78 -20.82 1.19
CA VAL A 48 6.02 -21.01 -0.25
C VAL A 48 4.81 -21.61 -0.99
N GLY A 49 4.12 -22.57 -0.39
CA GLY A 49 2.92 -23.19 -0.98
C GLY A 49 1.60 -22.50 -0.62
N ASN A 50 1.65 -21.51 0.28
CA ASN A 50 0.48 -20.79 0.76
C ASN A 50 0.87 -19.35 1.08
N PRO A 51 1.04 -18.49 0.06
CA PRO A 51 1.41 -17.10 0.29
C PRO A 51 0.28 -16.32 0.96
N LYS A 52 0.65 -15.34 1.77
CA LYS A 52 -0.30 -14.42 2.37
C LYS A 52 -1.04 -13.65 1.27
N PRO A 53 -2.39 -13.58 1.30
CA PRO A 53 -3.14 -12.89 0.27
C PRO A 53 -2.81 -11.39 0.25
N ILE A 54 -2.56 -10.88 -0.95
CA ILE A 54 -2.27 -9.47 -1.20
C ILE A 54 -3.41 -8.84 -1.97
N PHE A 55 -3.83 -7.69 -1.52
CA PHE A 55 -4.93 -6.93 -2.10
C PHE A 55 -4.44 -5.61 -2.67
N ALA A 56 -5.27 -4.98 -3.50
CA ALA A 56 -4.95 -3.68 -4.07
C ALA A 56 -6.18 -2.80 -4.18
N GLU A 57 -5.97 -1.51 -4.01
CA GLU A 57 -6.94 -0.48 -4.35
C GLU A 57 -6.22 0.64 -5.09
N GLN A 58 -6.84 1.20 -6.11
CA GLN A 58 -6.20 2.19 -6.96
C GLN A 58 -6.38 3.54 -6.30
N HIS A 59 -7.11 4.26 -6.07
CA HIS A 59 -7.18 5.68 -5.71
C HIS A 59 -7.15 5.91 -4.20
N PHE A 60 -5.97 6.13 -3.68
CA PHE A 60 -5.80 6.60 -2.32
C PHE A 60 -5.30 8.05 -2.28
N ARG A 61 -6.03 8.90 -1.62
CA ARG A 61 -5.55 10.21 -1.20
C ARG A 61 -4.87 10.09 0.14
N ILE A 62 -3.72 10.70 0.27
CA ILE A 62 -2.98 10.70 1.52
C ILE A 62 -3.32 11.96 2.31
N LEU A 63 -3.92 11.77 3.48
CA LEU A 63 -4.35 12.87 4.34
C LEU A 63 -3.20 13.40 5.18
N SER A 64 -2.39 12.50 5.72
CA SER A 64 -1.22 12.86 6.52
C SER A 64 -0.22 11.71 6.57
N GLY A 65 1.01 12.02 6.97
CA GLY A 65 2.05 11.04 7.17
C GLY A 65 2.89 11.36 8.39
N ARG A 66 3.42 10.32 9.04
CA ARG A 66 4.30 10.45 10.18
C ARG A 66 5.32 9.32 10.20
N LYS A 67 6.55 9.68 10.50
CA LYS A 67 7.63 8.71 10.70
C LYS A 67 7.72 8.27 12.15
N PHE A 68 7.91 6.97 12.35
CA PHE A 68 8.11 6.38 13.67
C PHE A 68 9.33 5.46 13.67
N GLY A 69 9.75 5.09 14.85
CA GLY A 69 10.86 4.19 15.06
C GLY A 69 12.21 4.88 15.06
N VAL A 70 13.25 4.11 15.36
CA VAL A 70 14.63 4.57 15.31
C VAL A 70 14.98 4.88 13.84
N GLU A 71 15.49 6.08 13.58
CA GLU A 71 15.86 6.54 12.24
C GLU A 71 14.68 6.68 11.25
N GLY A 72 13.42 6.72 11.73
CA GLY A 72 12.27 6.89 10.88
C GLY A 72 11.99 5.72 9.93
N THR A 73 12.26 4.50 10.38
CA THR A 73 12.10 3.28 9.57
C THR A 73 10.65 2.87 9.33
N VAL A 74 9.71 3.43 10.10
CA VAL A 74 8.29 3.14 9.95
C VAL A 74 7.56 4.41 9.52
N LEU A 75 6.89 4.34 8.40
CA LEU A 75 6.04 5.41 7.89
C LEU A 75 4.57 5.05 8.10
N LYS A 76 3.86 5.87 8.85
CA LYS A 76 2.42 5.72 9.06
C LYS A 76 1.68 6.81 8.32
N LEU A 77 0.75 6.41 7.47
CA LEU A 77 -0.06 7.31 6.66
C LEU A 77 -1.53 7.20 7.06
N GLN A 78 -2.24 8.29 6.97
CA GLN A 78 -3.70 8.30 6.95
C GLN A 78 -4.13 8.43 5.51
N VAL A 79 -4.87 7.45 5.01
CA VAL A 79 -5.30 7.41 3.62
C VAL A 79 -6.82 7.36 3.51
N GLN A 80 -7.31 7.86 2.41
CA GLN A 80 -8.75 7.88 2.12
C GLN A 80 -8.96 7.43 0.67
N ASN A 81 -9.92 6.54 0.46
CA ASN A 81 -10.29 6.11 -0.88
C ASN A 81 -11.32 7.05 -1.53
N ASP A 82 -11.68 6.78 -2.78
CA ASP A 82 -12.63 7.59 -3.54
C ASP A 82 -14.04 7.64 -2.93
N VAL A 83 -14.40 6.61 -2.21
CA VAL A 83 -15.71 6.50 -1.55
C VAL A 83 -15.77 7.30 -0.25
N GLY A 84 -14.62 7.69 0.29
CA GLY A 84 -14.51 8.45 1.53
C GLY A 84 -14.13 7.62 2.75
N ASN A 85 -13.86 6.33 2.59
CA ASN A 85 -13.40 5.49 3.69
C ASN A 85 -11.95 5.84 4.05
N ARG A 86 -11.67 5.92 5.34
CA ARG A 86 -10.35 6.25 5.87
C ARG A 86 -9.77 5.07 6.62
N ILE A 87 -8.46 4.88 6.49
CA ILE A 87 -7.74 3.83 7.20
C ILE A 87 -6.28 4.27 7.41
N GLY A 88 -5.67 3.72 8.47
CA GLY A 88 -4.23 3.86 8.67
C GLY A 88 -3.46 2.90 7.75
N ALA A 89 -2.40 3.39 7.13
CA ALA A 89 -1.51 2.59 6.30
C ALA A 89 -0.10 2.66 6.89
N VAL A 90 0.58 1.53 6.96
CA VAL A 90 1.91 1.41 7.52
C VAL A 90 2.88 0.86 6.49
N CYS A 91 4.01 1.54 6.32
CA CYS A 91 5.10 1.08 5.47
C CYS A 91 6.33 0.81 6.33
N PHE A 92 6.84 -0.41 6.30
CA PHE A 92 8.02 -0.82 7.07
C PHE A 92 9.26 -0.82 6.20
N ARG A 93 10.35 -0.24 6.70
CA ARG A 93 11.70 -0.28 6.13
C ARG A 93 11.87 0.27 4.71
N ARG A 94 10.85 0.86 4.13
CA ARG A 94 10.88 1.41 2.77
C ARG A 94 10.46 2.88 2.74
N THR A 95 10.61 3.57 3.85
CA THR A 95 10.22 4.99 3.97
C THR A 95 10.95 5.86 2.95
N GLU A 96 12.26 5.69 2.80
CA GLU A 96 13.06 6.46 1.84
C GLU A 96 12.63 6.20 0.39
N GLU A 97 12.35 4.95 0.04
CA GLU A 97 11.87 4.60 -1.30
C GLU A 97 10.52 5.30 -1.60
N PHE A 98 9.62 5.31 -0.63
CA PHE A 98 8.34 5.99 -0.76
C PHE A 98 8.51 7.50 -0.92
N GLU A 99 9.37 8.12 -0.11
CA GLU A 99 9.66 9.55 -0.22
C GLU A 99 10.25 9.91 -1.59
N GLN A 100 11.22 9.13 -2.07
CA GLN A 100 11.81 9.32 -3.39
C GLN A 100 10.78 9.18 -4.51
N PHE A 101 9.89 8.23 -4.38
CA PHE A 101 8.78 8.05 -5.32
C PHE A 101 7.87 9.28 -5.34
N VAL A 102 7.46 9.79 -4.18
CA VAL A 102 6.60 10.97 -4.09
C VAL A 102 7.30 12.21 -4.68
N ILE A 103 8.57 12.41 -4.37
CA ILE A 103 9.36 13.53 -4.90
C ILE A 103 9.48 13.44 -6.43
N ALA A 104 9.74 12.24 -6.96
CA ALA A 104 9.88 12.03 -8.39
C ALA A 104 8.57 12.28 -9.16
N GLU A 105 7.43 11.96 -8.57
CA GLU A 105 6.13 12.02 -9.23
C GLU A 105 5.37 13.34 -9.01
N TRP A 106 5.46 13.93 -7.82
CA TRP A 106 4.73 15.15 -7.45
C TRP A 106 5.60 16.31 -6.97
N GLY A 107 6.81 16.01 -6.54
CA GLY A 107 7.74 17.00 -6.03
C GLY A 107 7.83 17.06 -4.51
N GLU A 108 8.90 17.66 -4.02
CA GLU A 108 9.21 17.76 -2.59
C GLU A 108 8.16 18.58 -1.81
N ALA A 109 7.56 19.58 -2.45
CA ALA A 109 6.53 20.41 -1.82
C ALA A 109 5.29 19.60 -1.42
N GLU A 110 4.89 18.64 -2.25
CA GLU A 110 3.75 17.76 -1.95
C GLU A 110 4.08 16.78 -0.82
N LEU A 111 5.30 16.27 -0.78
CA LEU A 111 5.77 15.43 0.32
C LEU A 111 5.71 16.19 1.64
N LYS A 112 6.16 17.43 1.66
CA LYS A 112 6.11 18.29 2.84
C LYS A 112 4.67 18.54 3.30
N ARG A 113 3.77 18.83 2.38
CA ARG A 113 2.34 19.00 2.70
C ARG A 113 1.74 17.75 3.34
N MET A 114 2.11 16.58 2.84
CA MET A 114 1.69 15.31 3.41
C MET A 114 2.11 15.19 4.88
N TYR A 115 3.37 15.47 5.20
CA TYR A 115 3.85 15.39 6.59
C TYR A 115 3.24 16.46 7.50
N GLU A 116 2.86 17.60 6.95
CA GLU A 116 2.19 18.66 7.69
C GLU A 116 0.68 18.41 7.87
N GLY A 117 0.15 17.35 7.26
CA GLY A 117 -1.28 17.06 7.28
C GLY A 117 -2.12 18.03 6.45
N ARG A 118 -1.49 18.66 5.46
CA ARG A 118 -2.14 19.64 4.57
C ARG A 118 -2.71 18.96 3.32
N GLU A 119 -3.65 19.64 2.70
CA GLU A 119 -4.17 19.21 1.41
C GLU A 119 -3.03 19.09 0.37
N ASN A 120 -3.00 17.98 -0.32
CA ASN A 120 -1.98 17.66 -1.31
C ASN A 120 -2.60 16.96 -2.53
N LEU A 121 -1.80 16.77 -3.57
CA LEU A 121 -2.22 16.17 -4.83
C LEU A 121 -1.89 14.67 -4.96
N LEU A 122 -1.49 14.05 -3.86
CA LEU A 122 -1.07 12.65 -3.89
C LEU A 122 -2.27 11.72 -4.13
N ASP A 123 -2.19 10.96 -5.21
CA ASP A 123 -3.16 9.92 -5.56
C ASP A 123 -2.37 8.68 -5.98
N ILE A 124 -2.36 7.69 -5.11
CA ILE A 124 -1.46 6.54 -5.20
C ILE A 124 -2.27 5.25 -5.16
N ALA A 125 -1.90 4.29 -5.99
CA ALA A 125 -2.38 2.92 -5.85
C ALA A 125 -1.47 2.15 -4.90
N PHE A 126 -2.07 1.41 -3.98
CA PHE A 126 -1.34 0.54 -3.07
C PHE A 126 -1.71 -0.91 -3.25
N THR A 127 -0.70 -1.77 -3.14
CA THR A 127 -0.88 -3.17 -2.80
C THR A 127 -0.65 -3.31 -1.30
N TYR A 128 -1.48 -4.08 -0.63
CA TYR A 128 -1.46 -4.11 0.83
C TYR A 128 -1.90 -5.45 1.41
N TYR A 129 -1.54 -5.64 2.67
CA TYR A 129 -2.07 -6.69 3.53
C TYR A 129 -2.95 -6.06 4.60
N PRO A 130 -4.20 -6.50 4.78
CA PRO A 130 -5.01 -6.06 5.92
C PRO A 130 -4.39 -6.51 7.24
N SER A 131 -4.38 -5.64 8.24
CA SER A 131 -3.88 -5.99 9.55
C SER A 131 -4.60 -5.24 10.66
N VAL A 132 -4.31 -5.60 11.90
CA VAL A 132 -4.83 -4.92 13.09
C VAL A 132 -3.66 -4.33 13.86
N ASN A 133 -3.79 -3.07 14.24
CA ASN A 133 -2.89 -2.43 15.18
C ASN A 133 -3.51 -2.47 16.57
N GLU A 134 -2.82 -3.09 17.51
CA GLU A 134 -3.22 -3.11 18.91
C GLU A 134 -2.30 -2.19 19.71
N TYR A 135 -2.89 -1.20 20.34
CA TYR A 135 -2.16 -0.27 21.18
C TYR A 135 -3.05 0.18 22.35
N ASN A 136 -2.55 0.05 23.57
CA ASN A 136 -3.25 0.40 24.79
C ASN A 136 -4.67 -0.20 24.91
N GLY A 137 -4.84 -1.45 24.50
CA GLY A 137 -6.13 -2.14 24.55
C GLY A 137 -7.11 -1.74 23.45
N ARG A 138 -6.69 -0.88 22.53
CA ARG A 138 -7.49 -0.51 21.34
C ARG A 138 -7.03 -1.30 20.12
N ARG A 139 -7.99 -1.78 19.36
CA ARG A 139 -7.75 -2.48 18.11
C ARG A 139 -8.23 -1.59 16.98
N GLU A 140 -7.33 -1.24 16.08
CA GLU A 140 -7.64 -0.46 14.89
C GLU A 140 -7.27 -1.24 13.65
N LEU A 141 -8.17 -1.28 12.69
CA LEU A 141 -7.90 -1.85 11.39
C LEU A 141 -6.92 -0.95 10.64
N GLN A 142 -5.94 -1.55 9.99
CA GLN A 142 -4.95 -0.85 9.19
C GLN A 142 -4.57 -1.69 7.98
N ILE A 143 -3.87 -1.09 7.05
CA ILE A 143 -3.24 -1.80 5.95
C ILE A 143 -1.72 -1.71 6.07
N GLN A 144 -1.05 -2.80 5.77
CA GLN A 144 0.40 -2.85 5.64
C GLN A 144 0.74 -2.73 4.16
N ILE A 145 1.39 -1.65 3.79
CA ILE A 145 1.72 -1.38 2.39
C ILE A 145 2.80 -2.36 1.91
N ALA A 146 2.51 -3.07 0.84
CA ALA A 146 3.47 -3.95 0.18
C ALA A 146 4.13 -3.28 -1.03
N GLY A 147 3.39 -2.47 -1.75
CA GLY A 147 3.91 -1.73 -2.89
C GLY A 147 3.01 -0.55 -3.26
N TRP A 148 3.48 0.29 -4.15
CA TRP A 148 2.77 1.48 -4.60
C TRP A 148 3.13 1.81 -6.04
N CYS A 149 2.21 2.50 -6.71
CA CYS A 149 2.48 3.10 -8.01
C CYS A 149 1.58 4.33 -8.24
N ARG A 150 2.02 5.18 -9.15
CA ARG A 150 1.18 6.25 -9.65
C ARG A 150 0.20 5.70 -10.67
N ILE A 151 -1.04 6.13 -10.58
CA ILE A 151 -2.06 5.73 -11.54
C ILE A 151 -1.89 6.58 -12.78
N PRO A 152 -1.73 5.98 -13.97
CA PRO A 152 -1.72 6.74 -15.22
C PRO A 152 -3.09 7.40 -15.44
N ARG A 153 -3.04 8.66 -15.79
CA ARG A 153 -4.22 9.41 -16.17
C ARG A 153 -4.61 9.11 -17.62
#